data_ceb0e1140a823df2b454a3a8f14e24d2
#
_entry.id   ceb0e1140a823df2b454a3a8f14e24d2
#
_cell.length_a   1.000
_cell.length_b   1.000
_cell.length_c   1.000
_cell.angle_alpha   90.00
_cell.angle_beta   90.00
_cell.angle_gamma   90.00
#
_symmetry.space_group_name_H-M   'P 1'
#
loop_
_entity.id
_entity.type
_entity.pdbx_description
1 polymer ?
#
loop_
_entity_poly.entity_id
_entity_poly.type
_entity_poly.pdbx_seq_one_letter_code
_entity_poly.pdbx_strand_id
1 'polypeptide(L)'
;MTLVFHKLLGVASLGIAGCWSLGRRARSCAPVNSLVSEVSRDVHTAVDEISSDVKAVQERDPAATSKLEIVTSYPGLHALWLHRLAHKLRDVGVPIVPRWISQFNRVLTGIEIHPGARIGHGLFIDHGAGVVIGETTEIGDNVTMYQGVTLGGTGKQTGKRHPTVGDNVVFGAGAKVLGAVTVGDNAKIGAGSVVVSDVPRNSTVVGNPGRPVLLQGQRVGIPDIDYRHLPDPVAEAVKCLVARIVEMEQELDEIHPERKGKRQEAVRQTQAMLAELLAFDEGAGI
;
A
#
# COMPACT_ATOMS: atom_id res chain seq x y z
N MET A 1 24.87 7.41 3.34
CA MET A 1 25.49 8.64 3.86
C MET A 1 25.89 8.52 5.34
N THR A 2 25.13 7.91 6.21
CA THR A 2 25.38 7.89 7.66
C THR A 2 26.52 6.95 8.08
N LEU A 3 26.69 5.80 7.43
CA LEU A 3 27.85 4.92 7.64
C LEU A 3 29.16 5.62 7.23
N VAL A 4 29.08 6.45 6.19
CA VAL A 4 30.17 7.33 5.71
C VAL A 4 30.53 8.35 6.78
N PHE A 5 29.55 8.95 7.46
CA PHE A 5 29.78 9.95 8.50
C PHE A 5 30.44 9.33 9.77
N HIS A 6 30.02 8.14 10.17
CA HIS A 6 30.62 7.44 11.32
C HIS A 6 32.06 6.96 11.02
N LYS A 7 32.33 6.51 9.78
CA LYS A 7 33.67 6.08 9.36
C LYS A 7 34.60 7.27 9.11
N LEU A 8 34.09 8.42 8.60
CA LEU A 8 34.86 9.66 8.47
C LEU A 8 35.21 10.31 9.82
N LEU A 9 34.31 10.28 10.80
CA LEU A 9 34.61 10.73 12.17
C LEU A 9 35.61 9.81 12.87
N GLY A 10 35.56 8.51 12.60
CA GLY A 10 36.55 7.54 13.11
C GLY A 10 37.96 7.74 12.54
N VAL A 11 38.09 8.19 11.27
CA VAL A 11 39.36 8.49 10.64
C VAL A 11 39.94 9.81 11.11
N ALA A 12 39.11 10.81 11.39
CA ALA A 12 39.55 12.12 11.93
C ALA A 12 40.04 12.05 13.38
N SER A 13 39.53 11.08 14.20
CA SER A 13 39.93 10.89 15.59
C SER A 13 41.19 10.02 15.77
N LEU A 14 41.64 9.30 14.75
CA LEU A 14 42.82 8.46 14.79
C LEU A 14 44.16 9.21 14.43
N GLY A 15 44.06 10.49 14.10
CA GLY A 15 45.23 11.31 13.73
C GLY A 15 45.95 12.01 14.88
N ILE A 16 45.43 12.04 16.12
CA ILE A 16 45.98 12.86 17.21
C ILE A 16 46.04 12.15 18.58
N ALA A 17 46.14 10.83 18.65
CA ALA A 17 46.40 10.18 19.94
C ALA A 17 47.51 9.14 19.78
N GLY A 18 48.69 9.53 20.26
CA GLY A 18 49.91 8.77 20.28
C GLY A 18 49.78 7.37 20.83
N CYS A 19 50.52 6.52 20.18
CA CYS A 19 50.99 5.22 20.57
C CYS A 19 51.49 5.22 22.05
N TRP A 20 50.73 4.62 22.99
CA TRP A 20 51.34 4.05 24.23
C TRP A 20 50.43 2.95 24.85
N SER A 21 50.97 1.76 24.81
CA SER A 21 50.83 0.61 25.69
C SER A 21 49.57 -0.27 25.70
N LEU A 22 49.92 -1.54 25.58
CA LEU A 22 49.29 -2.78 26.09
C LEU A 22 48.23 -3.48 25.24
N GLY A 23 48.76 -4.49 24.58
CA GLY A 23 48.21 -5.80 24.25
C GLY A 23 46.74 -6.07 24.46
N ARG A 24 45.99 -6.05 23.36
CA ARG A 24 44.90 -6.98 23.07
C ARG A 24 44.31 -6.72 21.67
N ARG A 25 44.41 -7.77 20.84
CA ARG A 25 43.69 -7.97 19.55
C ARG A 25 43.69 -6.77 18.63
N ALA A 26 44.64 -6.78 17.70
CA ALA A 26 44.55 -5.98 16.48
C ALA A 26 43.20 -6.24 15.82
N ARG A 27 42.26 -5.28 15.94
CA ARG A 27 41.18 -5.14 14.99
C ARG A 27 41.86 -4.74 13.72
N SER A 28 41.90 -5.63 12.72
CA SER A 28 42.41 -5.34 11.39
C SER A 28 41.78 -4.03 10.92
N CYS A 29 42.56 -2.96 10.81
CA CYS A 29 42.16 -1.77 10.07
C CYS A 29 41.80 -2.25 8.67
N ALA A 30 40.54 -2.18 8.30
CA ALA A 30 40.14 -2.45 6.93
C ALA A 30 40.95 -1.53 6.02
N PRO A 31 41.59 -2.03 4.96
CA PRO A 31 42.40 -1.21 4.10
C PRO A 31 41.55 -0.08 3.52
N VAL A 32 42.14 1.12 3.39
CA VAL A 32 41.42 2.34 2.89
C VAL A 32 40.65 2.05 1.60
N ASN A 33 41.19 1.18 0.73
CA ASN A 33 40.53 0.76 -0.51
C ASN A 33 39.19 0.02 -0.28
N SER A 34 39.04 -0.75 0.81
CA SER A 34 37.77 -1.41 1.13
C SER A 34 36.74 -0.41 1.64
N LEU A 35 37.13 0.60 2.40
CA LEU A 35 36.28 1.69 2.83
C LEU A 35 35.77 2.54 1.67
N VAL A 36 36.69 2.87 0.73
CA VAL A 36 36.33 3.61 -0.48
C VAL A 36 35.36 2.81 -1.34
N SER A 37 35.57 1.50 -1.50
CA SER A 37 34.68 0.64 -2.29
C SER A 37 33.30 0.48 -1.63
N GLU A 38 33.19 0.41 -0.29
CA GLU A 38 31.92 0.38 0.43
C GLU A 38 31.18 1.72 0.26
N VAL A 39 31.86 2.84 0.47
CA VAL A 39 31.27 4.17 0.27
C VAL A 39 30.77 4.36 -1.15
N SER A 40 31.57 3.97 -2.13
CA SER A 40 31.17 4.03 -3.55
C SER A 40 29.93 3.19 -3.82
N ARG A 41 29.86 1.98 -3.27
CA ARG A 41 28.69 1.10 -3.41
C ARG A 41 27.45 1.72 -2.77
N ASP A 42 27.56 2.27 -1.55
CA ASP A 42 26.44 2.92 -0.85
C ASP A 42 25.92 4.13 -1.62
N VAL A 43 26.81 4.90 -2.25
CA VAL A 43 26.45 6.05 -3.10
C VAL A 43 25.75 5.58 -4.37
N HIS A 44 26.26 4.56 -5.06
CA HIS A 44 25.62 4.02 -6.26
C HIS A 44 24.21 3.48 -5.94
N THR A 45 24.08 2.70 -4.87
CA THR A 45 22.76 2.19 -4.45
C THR A 45 21.79 3.34 -4.18
N ALA A 46 22.21 4.41 -3.49
CA ALA A 46 21.36 5.55 -3.22
C ALA A 46 20.95 6.31 -4.49
N VAL A 47 21.87 6.43 -5.46
CA VAL A 47 21.56 7.06 -6.77
C VAL A 47 20.58 6.22 -7.57
N ASP A 48 20.76 4.90 -7.58
CA ASP A 48 19.87 3.96 -8.27
C ASP A 48 18.47 3.98 -7.65
N GLU A 49 18.37 3.99 -6.33
CA GLU A 49 17.10 4.13 -5.59
C GLU A 49 16.38 5.43 -5.99
N ILE A 50 17.07 6.59 -5.93
CA ILE A 50 16.49 7.89 -6.29
C ILE A 50 16.07 7.91 -7.77
N SER A 51 16.91 7.37 -8.65
CA SER A 51 16.60 7.32 -10.08
C SER A 51 15.37 6.48 -10.38
N SER A 52 15.23 5.31 -9.73
CA SER A 52 14.07 4.43 -9.88
C SER A 52 12.80 5.09 -9.36
N ASP A 53 12.86 5.81 -8.24
CA ASP A 53 11.72 6.50 -7.66
C ASP A 53 11.24 7.64 -8.57
N VAL A 54 12.15 8.45 -9.12
CA VAL A 54 11.81 9.52 -10.09
C VAL A 54 11.21 8.94 -11.36
N LYS A 55 11.78 7.84 -11.87
CA LYS A 55 11.28 7.15 -13.05
C LYS A 55 9.87 6.59 -12.81
N ALA A 56 9.60 6.03 -11.65
CA ALA A 56 8.28 5.52 -11.29
C ALA A 56 7.19 6.60 -11.35
N VAL A 57 7.49 7.83 -10.89
CA VAL A 57 6.59 8.99 -11.02
C VAL A 57 6.40 9.35 -12.49
N GLN A 58 7.50 9.48 -13.25
CA GLN A 58 7.47 9.91 -14.65
C GLN A 58 6.68 8.94 -15.56
N GLU A 59 6.72 7.64 -15.25
CA GLU A 59 6.02 6.61 -16.04
C GLU A 59 4.55 6.45 -15.67
N ARG A 60 4.17 6.80 -14.42
CA ARG A 60 2.82 6.48 -13.90
C ARG A 60 1.94 7.69 -13.72
N ASP A 61 2.50 8.90 -13.63
CA ASP A 61 1.73 10.13 -13.54
C ASP A 61 1.74 10.88 -14.88
N PRO A 62 0.61 10.89 -15.60
CA PRO A 62 0.48 11.67 -16.85
C PRO A 62 0.67 13.18 -16.67
N ALA A 63 0.51 13.71 -15.43
CA ALA A 63 0.67 15.12 -15.13
C ALA A 63 2.14 15.52 -14.90
N ALA A 64 3.05 14.56 -14.77
CA ALA A 64 4.47 14.81 -14.56
C ALA A 64 5.15 15.38 -15.81
N THR A 65 5.41 16.69 -15.87
CA THR A 65 5.92 17.37 -17.07
C THR A 65 7.45 17.40 -17.14
N SER A 66 8.13 17.47 -16.00
CA SER A 66 9.59 17.55 -15.96
C SER A 66 10.19 16.89 -14.72
N LYS A 67 11.45 16.43 -14.84
CA LYS A 67 12.18 15.86 -13.70
C LYS A 67 12.38 16.86 -12.57
N LEU A 68 12.52 18.14 -12.87
CA LEU A 68 12.67 19.19 -11.86
C LEU A 68 11.38 19.34 -11.04
N GLU A 69 10.24 19.35 -11.70
CA GLU A 69 8.93 19.36 -11.07
C GLU A 69 8.73 18.14 -10.15
N ILE A 70 9.03 16.94 -10.66
CA ILE A 70 8.94 15.70 -9.89
C ILE A 70 9.77 15.79 -8.61
N VAL A 71 11.02 16.21 -8.70
CA VAL A 71 11.94 16.31 -7.56
C VAL A 71 11.49 17.37 -6.54
N THR A 72 10.90 18.48 -6.99
CA THR A 72 10.57 19.61 -6.11
C THR A 72 9.15 19.61 -5.59
N SER A 73 8.20 18.91 -6.25
CA SER A 73 6.77 19.12 -6.00
C SER A 73 6.00 17.86 -5.62
N TYR A 74 6.63 16.68 -5.64
CA TYR A 74 5.94 15.41 -5.35
C TYR A 74 6.13 14.98 -3.88
N PRO A 75 5.11 15.14 -3.03
CA PRO A 75 5.23 14.82 -1.60
C PRO A 75 5.49 13.33 -1.34
N GLY A 76 4.97 12.43 -2.18
CA GLY A 76 5.23 10.99 -2.09
C GLY A 76 6.71 10.65 -2.24
N LEU A 77 7.40 11.32 -3.17
CA LEU A 77 8.83 11.15 -3.40
C LEU A 77 9.66 11.68 -2.20
N HIS A 78 9.30 12.86 -1.69
CA HIS A 78 9.95 13.44 -0.50
C HIS A 78 9.78 12.53 0.73
N ALA A 79 8.55 11.98 0.91
CA ALA A 79 8.25 11.06 1.99
C ALA A 79 9.13 9.81 1.93
N LEU A 80 9.30 9.24 0.74
CA LEU A 80 10.11 8.06 0.53
C LEU A 80 11.60 8.31 0.83
N TRP A 81 12.16 9.43 0.38
CA TRP A 81 13.56 9.77 0.64
C TRP A 81 13.86 10.02 2.12
N LEU A 82 12.98 10.75 2.82
CA LEU A 82 13.09 10.95 4.26
C LEU A 82 12.93 9.64 5.02
N HIS A 83 12.06 8.75 4.56
CA HIS A 83 11.93 7.40 5.11
C HIS A 83 13.22 6.60 4.94
N ARG A 84 13.81 6.54 3.72
CA ARG A 84 15.07 5.81 3.48
C ARG A 84 16.19 6.28 4.40
N LEU A 85 16.28 7.61 4.65
CA LEU A 85 17.21 8.17 5.63
C LEU A 85 16.90 7.68 7.05
N ALA A 86 15.65 7.76 7.48
CA ALA A 86 15.23 7.33 8.81
C ALA A 86 15.44 5.81 9.00
N HIS A 87 15.16 5.00 8.00
CA HIS A 87 15.38 3.55 8.00
C HIS A 87 16.86 3.21 8.18
N LYS A 88 17.73 3.81 7.37
CA LYS A 88 19.20 3.61 7.47
C LYS A 88 19.74 4.00 8.86
N LEU A 89 19.26 5.11 9.44
CA LEU A 89 19.64 5.52 10.80
C LEU A 89 19.17 4.53 11.86
N ARG A 90 17.97 3.98 11.71
CA ARG A 90 17.44 2.94 12.61
C ARG A 90 18.28 1.66 12.53
N ASP A 91 18.63 1.23 11.32
CA ASP A 91 19.39 -0.02 11.11
C ASP A 91 20.80 0.04 11.69
N VAL A 92 21.41 1.23 11.72
CA VAL A 92 22.69 1.43 12.44
C VAL A 92 22.52 1.68 13.94
N GLY A 93 21.32 1.55 14.47
CA GLY A 93 21.02 1.60 15.90
C GLY A 93 20.93 2.99 16.50
N VAL A 94 20.74 4.05 15.69
CA VAL A 94 20.52 5.41 16.23
C VAL A 94 19.17 5.47 16.92
N PRO A 95 19.12 5.77 18.24
CA PRO A 95 17.85 5.84 18.97
C PRO A 95 17.12 7.14 18.65
N ILE A 96 15.77 7.14 18.76
CA ILE A 96 14.87 8.30 18.73
C ILE A 96 14.88 9.10 17.42
N VAL A 97 16.05 9.50 16.90
CA VAL A 97 16.18 10.35 15.70
C VAL A 97 15.41 9.81 14.49
N PRO A 98 15.43 8.51 14.15
CA PRO A 98 14.60 7.97 13.07
C PRO A 98 13.11 8.27 13.24
N ARG A 99 12.61 8.21 14.47
CA ARG A 99 11.20 8.55 14.78
C ARG A 99 10.91 10.04 14.61
N TRP A 100 11.83 10.90 14.98
CA TRP A 100 11.68 12.34 14.77
C TRP A 100 11.67 12.69 13.29
N ILE A 101 12.54 12.08 12.49
CA ILE A 101 12.53 12.24 11.02
C ILE A 101 11.19 11.78 10.45
N SER A 102 10.67 10.64 10.89
CA SER A 102 9.37 10.12 10.45
C SER A 102 8.22 11.08 10.82
N GLN A 103 8.22 11.67 12.02
CA GLN A 103 7.19 12.64 12.41
C GLN A 103 7.31 13.96 11.61
N PHE A 104 8.53 14.45 11.40
CA PHE A 104 8.77 15.60 10.54
C PHE A 104 8.29 15.35 9.11
N ASN A 105 8.60 14.18 8.56
CA ASN A 105 8.14 13.74 7.25
C ASN A 105 6.61 13.79 7.14
N ARG A 106 5.90 13.24 8.14
CA ARG A 106 4.44 13.28 8.21
C ARG A 106 3.88 14.71 8.22
N VAL A 107 4.50 15.61 8.98
CA VAL A 107 4.06 17.02 9.03
C VAL A 107 4.28 17.71 7.69
N LEU A 108 5.41 17.42 7.02
CA LEU A 108 5.77 18.05 5.75
C LEU A 108 4.94 17.53 4.57
N THR A 109 4.68 16.24 4.52
CA THR A 109 4.10 15.55 3.34
C THR A 109 2.68 15.05 3.53
N GLY A 110 2.19 14.97 4.77
CA GLY A 110 0.93 14.31 5.11
C GLY A 110 1.00 12.78 5.06
N ILE A 111 2.19 12.18 4.86
CA ILE A 111 2.43 10.76 4.70
C ILE A 111 3.19 10.23 5.91
N GLU A 112 2.64 9.22 6.58
CA GLU A 112 3.29 8.56 7.70
C GLU A 112 3.93 7.24 7.26
N ILE A 113 5.27 7.16 7.33
CA ILE A 113 6.02 5.92 7.11
C ILE A 113 6.85 5.65 8.36
N HIS A 114 6.61 4.50 9.00
CA HIS A 114 7.40 4.10 10.15
C HIS A 114 8.83 3.75 9.72
N PRO A 115 9.88 4.18 10.45
CA PRO A 115 11.27 3.90 10.10
C PRO A 115 11.62 2.41 10.00
N GLY A 116 10.80 1.54 10.58
CA GLY A 116 10.96 0.09 10.52
C GLY A 116 10.41 -0.57 9.27
N ALA A 117 9.59 0.10 8.50
CA ALA A 117 9.06 -0.44 7.26
C ALA A 117 10.18 -0.72 6.25
N ARG A 118 10.05 -1.80 5.49
CA ARG A 118 10.97 -2.16 4.40
C ARG A 118 10.27 -1.89 3.08
N ILE A 119 10.89 -1.11 2.24
CA ILE A 119 10.30 -0.65 0.97
C ILE A 119 11.30 -0.89 -0.15
N GLY A 120 10.85 -1.60 -1.18
CA GLY A 120 11.59 -1.89 -2.40
C GLY A 120 11.78 -0.66 -3.29
N HIS A 121 12.04 -0.88 -4.58
CA HIS A 121 12.31 0.16 -5.56
C HIS A 121 11.04 0.58 -6.29
N GLY A 122 10.99 1.85 -6.73
CA GLY A 122 9.93 2.35 -7.58
C GLY A 122 8.55 2.41 -6.91
N LEU A 123 8.48 2.58 -5.58
CA LEU A 123 7.23 2.90 -4.91
C LEU A 123 6.75 4.28 -5.39
N PHE A 124 5.54 4.33 -5.92
CA PHE A 124 4.87 5.57 -6.32
C PHE A 124 3.69 5.85 -5.39
N ILE A 125 3.73 6.98 -4.69
CA ILE A 125 2.64 7.47 -3.83
C ILE A 125 2.07 8.72 -4.49
N ASP A 126 0.89 8.58 -5.10
CA ASP A 126 0.18 9.66 -5.75
C ASP A 126 -0.73 10.38 -4.76
N HIS A 127 -0.71 11.71 -4.79
CA HIS A 127 -1.36 12.62 -3.83
C HIS A 127 -0.89 12.45 -2.38
N GLY A 128 -0.91 11.27 -1.84
CA GLY A 128 -0.31 10.78 -0.62
C GLY A 128 -0.94 11.22 0.70
N ALA A 129 -1.82 12.22 0.74
CA ALA A 129 -2.42 12.71 1.98
C ALA A 129 -3.09 11.57 2.78
N GLY A 130 -2.69 11.39 4.05
CA GLY A 130 -3.25 10.38 4.93
C GLY A 130 -2.79 8.94 4.66
N VAL A 131 -1.77 8.72 3.83
CA VAL A 131 -1.12 7.41 3.71
C VAL A 131 -0.42 7.06 5.02
N VAL A 132 -0.62 5.81 5.50
CA VAL A 132 0.01 5.28 6.71
C VAL A 132 0.65 3.92 6.43
N ILE A 133 1.97 3.82 6.63
CA ILE A 133 2.74 2.59 6.47
C ILE A 133 3.35 2.21 7.83
N GLY A 134 2.88 1.10 8.41
CA GLY A 134 3.23 0.66 9.75
C GLY A 134 4.60 -0.01 9.87
N GLU A 135 5.04 -0.23 11.10
CA GLU A 135 6.41 -0.61 11.47
C GLU A 135 6.95 -1.88 10.79
N THR A 136 6.16 -2.95 10.76
CA THR A 136 6.61 -4.24 10.24
C THR A 136 6.08 -4.51 8.83
N THR A 137 5.68 -3.45 8.11
CA THR A 137 5.29 -3.53 6.71
C THR A 137 6.49 -3.86 5.84
N GLU A 138 6.29 -4.74 4.88
CA GLU A 138 7.22 -5.06 3.81
C GLU A 138 6.53 -4.77 2.48
N ILE A 139 7.18 -4.01 1.60
CA ILE A 139 6.65 -3.60 0.30
C ILE A 139 7.67 -3.97 -0.76
N GLY A 140 7.25 -4.72 -1.76
CA GLY A 140 8.05 -5.10 -2.92
C GLY A 140 8.31 -3.94 -3.88
N ASP A 141 8.68 -4.27 -5.11
CA ASP A 141 9.03 -3.31 -6.14
C ASP A 141 7.82 -2.84 -6.95
N ASN A 142 7.92 -1.62 -7.48
CA ASN A 142 6.93 -1.04 -8.41
C ASN A 142 5.49 -0.94 -7.86
N VAL A 143 5.33 -0.79 -6.57
CA VAL A 143 4.01 -0.63 -5.95
C VAL A 143 3.49 0.80 -6.18
N THR A 144 2.18 0.92 -6.38
CA THR A 144 1.48 2.21 -6.51
C THR A 144 0.45 2.37 -5.39
N MET A 145 0.43 3.53 -4.76
CA MET A 145 -0.52 3.87 -3.70
C MET A 145 -1.13 5.25 -3.95
N TYR A 146 -2.42 5.38 -3.68
CA TYR A 146 -3.11 6.66 -3.67
C TYR A 146 -3.33 7.16 -2.24
N GLN A 147 -3.86 8.39 -2.11
CA GLN A 147 -4.15 9.02 -0.83
C GLN A 147 -5.00 8.14 0.10
N GLY A 148 -4.78 8.24 1.40
CA GLY A 148 -5.55 7.56 2.44
C GLY A 148 -5.32 6.06 2.55
N VAL A 149 -4.39 5.47 1.79
CA VAL A 149 -4.01 4.05 1.92
C VAL A 149 -3.41 3.80 3.29
N THR A 150 -3.84 2.71 3.93
CA THR A 150 -3.33 2.31 5.25
C THR A 150 -2.83 0.87 5.20
N LEU A 151 -1.55 0.66 5.47
CA LEU A 151 -0.94 -0.64 5.75
C LEU A 151 -0.76 -0.76 7.26
N GLY A 152 -1.83 -1.16 7.95
CA GLY A 152 -1.99 -1.10 9.40
C GLY A 152 -1.77 -2.44 10.09
N GLY A 153 -1.45 -2.37 11.39
CA GLY A 153 -1.40 -3.55 12.25
C GLY A 153 -2.73 -3.83 12.94
N THR A 154 -2.94 -5.07 13.35
CA THR A 154 -4.05 -5.47 14.23
C THR A 154 -3.52 -5.99 15.56
N GLY A 155 -4.27 -5.72 16.64
CA GLY A 155 -3.96 -6.24 17.96
C GLY A 155 -2.80 -5.54 18.68
N LYS A 156 -2.44 -6.08 19.86
CA LYS A 156 -1.40 -5.58 20.77
C LYS A 156 -0.11 -6.41 20.74
N GLN A 157 0.02 -7.30 19.75
CA GLN A 157 1.16 -8.20 19.66
C GLN A 157 2.41 -7.46 19.18
N THR A 158 3.55 -7.82 19.73
CA THR A 158 4.87 -7.44 19.20
C THR A 158 5.27 -8.38 18.06
N GLY A 159 6.08 -7.90 17.11
CA GLY A 159 6.51 -8.70 15.94
C GLY A 159 5.75 -8.36 14.67
N LYS A 160 5.70 -9.30 13.73
CA LYS A 160 5.01 -9.11 12.42
C LYS A 160 3.52 -8.95 12.66
N ARG A 161 3.01 -7.73 12.39
CA ARG A 161 1.61 -7.35 12.58
C ARG A 161 1.07 -6.43 11.49
N HIS A 162 1.92 -6.07 10.52
CA HIS A 162 1.56 -5.25 9.37
C HIS A 162 1.71 -6.06 8.08
N PRO A 163 1.08 -5.61 6.98
CA PRO A 163 1.06 -6.35 5.73
C PRO A 163 2.44 -6.61 5.11
N THR A 164 2.51 -7.69 4.33
CA THR A 164 3.55 -7.94 3.34
C THR A 164 2.95 -7.78 1.96
N VAL A 165 3.51 -6.89 1.17
CA VAL A 165 3.03 -6.52 -0.17
C VAL A 165 4.05 -6.98 -1.20
N GLY A 166 3.61 -7.72 -2.20
CA GLY A 166 4.42 -8.18 -3.32
C GLY A 166 4.71 -7.07 -4.34
N ASP A 167 5.22 -7.47 -5.49
CA ASP A 167 5.61 -6.56 -6.57
C ASP A 167 4.42 -6.14 -7.44
N ASN A 168 4.53 -4.93 -8.03
CA ASN A 168 3.55 -4.38 -8.97
C ASN A 168 2.12 -4.29 -8.43
N VAL A 169 1.95 -4.17 -7.12
CA VAL A 169 0.64 -4.04 -6.47
C VAL A 169 0.13 -2.61 -6.59
N VAL A 170 -1.18 -2.47 -6.81
CA VAL A 170 -1.86 -1.16 -6.87
C VAL A 170 -2.91 -1.06 -5.78
N PHE A 171 -2.82 -0.01 -4.96
CA PHE A 171 -3.82 0.33 -3.95
C PHE A 171 -4.59 1.56 -4.38
N GLY A 172 -5.89 1.43 -4.59
CA GLY A 172 -6.81 2.54 -4.83
C GLY A 172 -6.96 3.46 -3.61
N ALA A 173 -7.46 4.66 -3.84
CA ALA A 173 -7.62 5.69 -2.81
C ALA A 173 -8.38 5.17 -1.59
N GLY A 174 -7.87 5.43 -0.38
CA GLY A 174 -8.50 5.05 0.87
C GLY A 174 -8.52 3.55 1.18
N ALA A 175 -7.87 2.70 0.38
CA ALA A 175 -7.75 1.26 0.65
C ALA A 175 -7.02 1.00 1.97
N LYS A 176 -7.50 0.03 2.75
CA LYS A 176 -6.93 -0.35 4.05
C LYS A 176 -6.59 -1.83 4.06
N VAL A 177 -5.35 -2.17 4.37
CA VAL A 177 -4.91 -3.56 4.59
C VAL A 177 -4.45 -3.68 6.03
N LEU A 178 -5.11 -4.56 6.79
CA LEU A 178 -4.97 -4.60 8.24
C LEU A 178 -4.52 -5.99 8.72
N GLY A 179 -3.42 -6.02 9.46
CA GLY A 179 -2.86 -7.24 10.03
C GLY A 179 -1.64 -7.76 9.28
N ALA A 180 -1.12 -8.90 9.73
CA ALA A 180 -0.01 -9.60 9.07
C ALA A 180 -0.48 -10.36 7.81
N VAL A 181 -1.15 -9.64 6.92
CA VAL A 181 -1.77 -10.14 5.70
C VAL A 181 -0.77 -10.06 4.55
N THR A 182 -0.80 -11.03 3.65
CA THR A 182 0.02 -11.04 2.43
C THR A 182 -0.81 -10.59 1.23
N VAL A 183 -0.33 -9.57 0.51
CA VAL A 183 -0.88 -9.13 -0.78
C VAL A 183 0.06 -9.62 -1.87
N GLY A 184 -0.39 -10.56 -2.69
CA GLY A 184 0.43 -11.19 -3.74
C GLY A 184 0.72 -10.25 -4.90
N ASP A 185 1.74 -10.61 -5.70
CA ASP A 185 2.22 -9.82 -6.84
C ASP A 185 1.11 -9.51 -7.84
N ASN A 186 1.20 -8.33 -8.45
CA ASN A 186 0.25 -7.83 -9.45
C ASN A 186 -1.20 -7.73 -8.95
N ALA A 187 -1.43 -7.77 -7.63
CA ALA A 187 -2.76 -7.59 -7.07
C ALA A 187 -3.21 -6.13 -7.18
N LYS A 188 -4.51 -5.93 -7.31
CA LYS A 188 -5.14 -4.61 -7.30
C LYS A 188 -6.17 -4.55 -6.18
N ILE A 189 -6.04 -3.56 -5.31
CA ILE A 189 -6.97 -3.31 -4.22
C ILE A 189 -7.79 -2.07 -4.60
N GLY A 190 -9.10 -2.27 -4.74
CA GLY A 190 -10.02 -1.19 -5.13
C GLY A 190 -10.09 -0.07 -4.10
N ALA A 191 -10.48 1.13 -4.54
CA ALA A 191 -10.63 2.28 -3.67
C ALA A 191 -11.62 1.98 -2.52
N GLY A 192 -11.31 2.47 -1.30
CA GLY A 192 -12.14 2.28 -0.11
C GLY A 192 -12.22 0.84 0.43
N SER A 193 -11.56 -0.12 -0.20
CA SER A 193 -11.61 -1.53 0.23
C SER A 193 -10.89 -1.75 1.55
N VAL A 194 -11.40 -2.69 2.36
CA VAL A 194 -10.80 -3.08 3.66
C VAL A 194 -10.41 -4.55 3.61
N VAL A 195 -9.11 -4.81 3.49
CA VAL A 195 -8.53 -6.15 3.38
C VAL A 195 -8.04 -6.62 4.75
N VAL A 196 -8.54 -7.77 5.19
CA VAL A 196 -8.21 -8.39 6.49
C VAL A 196 -7.80 -9.86 6.34
N SER A 197 -7.61 -10.32 5.11
CA SER A 197 -7.16 -11.67 4.77
C SER A 197 -6.21 -11.65 3.58
N ASP A 198 -5.46 -12.73 3.37
CA ASP A 198 -4.48 -12.81 2.27
C ASP A 198 -5.13 -12.62 0.91
N VAL A 199 -4.41 -11.91 0.05
CA VAL A 199 -4.81 -11.59 -1.32
C VAL A 199 -3.95 -12.40 -2.30
N PRO A 200 -4.56 -13.25 -3.14
CA PRO A 200 -3.82 -13.98 -4.15
C PRO A 200 -3.12 -13.07 -5.16
N ARG A 201 -2.02 -13.56 -5.74
CA ARG A 201 -1.36 -12.88 -6.86
C ARG A 201 -2.29 -12.75 -8.08
N ASN A 202 -2.08 -11.71 -8.89
CA ASN A 202 -2.87 -11.44 -10.11
C ASN A 202 -4.39 -11.38 -9.83
N SER A 203 -4.78 -10.84 -8.68
CA SER A 203 -6.19 -10.70 -8.30
C SER A 203 -6.59 -9.23 -8.16
N THR A 204 -7.88 -8.98 -8.27
CA THR A 204 -8.49 -7.68 -7.91
C THR A 204 -9.43 -7.91 -6.75
N VAL A 205 -9.25 -7.13 -5.68
CA VAL A 205 -10.04 -7.20 -4.44
C VAL A 205 -10.78 -5.88 -4.24
N VAL A 206 -12.08 -5.97 -3.93
CA VAL A 206 -12.92 -4.81 -3.65
C VAL A 206 -13.85 -5.06 -2.46
N GLY A 207 -14.35 -3.98 -1.87
CA GLY A 207 -15.39 -3.99 -0.84
C GLY A 207 -14.87 -3.97 0.61
N ASN A 208 -15.81 -3.97 1.56
CA ASN A 208 -15.57 -4.02 3.00
C ASN A 208 -16.50 -5.06 3.65
N PRO A 209 -15.99 -6.24 4.04
CA PRO A 209 -14.62 -6.73 3.87
C PRO A 209 -14.26 -6.99 2.41
N GLY A 210 -12.98 -6.78 2.06
CA GLY A 210 -12.46 -6.96 0.70
C GLY A 210 -12.56 -8.42 0.23
N ARG A 211 -13.11 -8.62 -0.98
CA ARG A 211 -13.25 -9.94 -1.61
C ARG A 211 -12.64 -9.93 -3.01
N PRO A 212 -11.98 -11.01 -3.44
CA PRO A 212 -11.51 -11.14 -4.80
C PRO A 212 -12.68 -11.15 -5.80
N VAL A 213 -12.65 -10.26 -6.78
CA VAL A 213 -13.60 -10.19 -7.90
C VAL A 213 -12.99 -10.63 -9.22
N LEU A 214 -11.66 -10.53 -9.34
CA LEU A 214 -10.87 -11.08 -10.43
C LEU A 214 -9.76 -11.96 -9.86
N LEU A 215 -9.50 -13.10 -10.50
CA LEU A 215 -8.39 -14.00 -10.20
C LEU A 215 -7.75 -14.44 -11.53
N GLN A 216 -6.44 -14.15 -11.70
CA GLN A 216 -5.68 -14.46 -12.93
C GLN A 216 -6.35 -13.91 -14.22
N GLY A 217 -6.94 -12.71 -14.13
CA GLY A 217 -7.66 -12.10 -15.25
C GLY A 217 -9.04 -12.71 -15.55
N GLN A 218 -9.41 -13.77 -14.83
CA GLN A 218 -10.74 -14.38 -14.90
C GLN A 218 -11.61 -13.91 -13.74
N ARG A 219 -12.88 -13.65 -13.99
CA ARG A 219 -13.82 -13.22 -12.96
C ARG A 219 -14.18 -14.34 -12.04
N VAL A 220 -14.19 -14.04 -10.75
CA VAL A 220 -14.73 -14.91 -9.73
C VAL A 220 -16.22 -14.60 -9.61
N GLY A 221 -17.02 -15.22 -10.46
CA GLY A 221 -18.46 -15.26 -10.31
C GLY A 221 -19.32 -14.15 -10.95
N ILE A 222 -18.76 -13.18 -11.70
CA ILE A 222 -19.56 -12.07 -12.26
C ILE A 222 -19.03 -11.61 -13.64
N PRO A 223 -19.89 -11.31 -14.65
CA PRO A 223 -19.47 -10.87 -15.98
C PRO A 223 -19.14 -9.36 -16.07
N ASP A 224 -18.20 -9.03 -16.91
CA ASP A 224 -17.61 -7.74 -17.39
C ASP A 224 -17.56 -6.46 -16.52
N ILE A 225 -16.36 -5.91 -16.26
CA ILE A 225 -16.19 -4.70 -15.43
C ILE A 225 -15.43 -3.60 -16.19
N ASP A 226 -16.12 -2.53 -16.55
CA ASP A 226 -15.57 -1.17 -16.53
C ASP A 226 -15.26 -0.84 -15.06
N TYR A 227 -14.02 -0.41 -14.72
CA TYR A 227 -13.66 -0.16 -13.31
C TYR A 227 -14.43 1.02 -12.68
N ARG A 228 -15.23 1.76 -13.49
CA ARG A 228 -16.24 2.72 -13.04
C ARG A 228 -17.48 2.05 -12.46
N HIS A 229 -17.63 0.73 -12.65
CA HIS A 229 -18.70 -0.09 -12.13
C HIS A 229 -18.11 -1.31 -11.42
N LEU A 230 -17.42 -1.09 -10.29
CA LEU A 230 -16.99 -2.19 -9.42
C LEU A 230 -18.21 -2.84 -8.81
N PRO A 231 -18.47 -4.16 -9.02
CA PRO A 231 -19.61 -4.80 -8.42
C PRO A 231 -19.46 -4.76 -6.89
N ASP A 232 -20.42 -4.15 -6.23
CA ASP A 232 -20.57 -4.29 -4.79
C ASP A 232 -21.02 -5.73 -4.50
N PRO A 233 -20.21 -6.55 -3.77
CA PRO A 233 -20.60 -7.92 -3.42
C PRO A 233 -21.90 -7.98 -2.63
N VAL A 234 -22.26 -6.91 -1.92
CA VAL A 234 -23.51 -6.79 -1.18
C VAL A 234 -24.65 -6.55 -2.15
N ALA A 235 -24.49 -5.64 -3.11
CA ALA A 235 -25.50 -5.39 -4.15
C ALA A 235 -25.79 -6.64 -4.96
N GLU A 236 -24.78 -7.42 -5.35
CA GLU A 236 -24.98 -8.67 -6.08
C GLU A 236 -25.66 -9.76 -5.23
N ALA A 237 -25.30 -9.87 -3.95
CA ALA A 237 -25.99 -10.76 -3.04
C ALA A 237 -27.47 -10.37 -2.86
N VAL A 238 -27.75 -9.07 -2.77
CA VAL A 238 -29.11 -8.53 -2.70
C VAL A 238 -29.90 -8.83 -3.98
N LYS A 239 -29.30 -8.65 -5.16
CA LYS A 239 -29.93 -9.02 -6.45
C LYS A 239 -30.30 -10.51 -6.50
N CYS A 240 -29.37 -11.37 -6.08
CA CYS A 240 -29.59 -12.82 -6.03
C CYS A 240 -30.73 -13.20 -5.06
N LEU A 241 -30.76 -12.57 -3.88
CA LEU A 241 -31.82 -12.77 -2.89
C LEU A 241 -33.19 -12.30 -3.41
N VAL A 242 -33.25 -11.14 -4.06
CA VAL A 242 -34.48 -10.62 -4.66
C VAL A 242 -34.98 -11.56 -5.77
N ALA A 243 -34.09 -12.04 -6.64
CA ALA A 243 -34.46 -13.02 -7.66
C ALA A 243 -35.05 -14.31 -7.04
N ARG A 244 -34.46 -14.81 -5.96
CA ARG A 244 -34.96 -16.00 -5.26
C ARG A 244 -36.30 -15.73 -4.57
N ILE A 245 -36.50 -14.55 -3.99
CA ILE A 245 -37.81 -14.17 -3.40
C ILE A 245 -38.88 -14.15 -4.48
N VAL A 246 -38.62 -13.57 -5.65
CA VAL A 246 -39.57 -13.55 -6.78
C VAL A 246 -39.94 -14.95 -7.24
N GLU A 247 -38.97 -15.85 -7.34
CA GLU A 247 -39.20 -17.25 -7.70
C GLU A 247 -40.04 -17.98 -6.66
N MET A 248 -39.74 -17.81 -5.37
CA MET A 248 -40.55 -18.37 -4.27
C MET A 248 -41.99 -17.82 -4.26
N GLU A 249 -42.18 -16.55 -4.56
CA GLU A 249 -43.53 -15.96 -4.63
C GLU A 249 -44.33 -16.49 -5.83
N GLN A 250 -43.67 -16.80 -6.96
CA GLN A 250 -44.31 -17.47 -8.09
C GLN A 250 -44.77 -18.91 -7.72
N GLU A 251 -43.89 -19.67 -7.03
CA GLU A 251 -44.27 -20.99 -6.51
C GLU A 251 -45.46 -20.91 -5.53
N LEU A 252 -45.52 -19.88 -4.68
CA LEU A 252 -46.63 -19.65 -3.76
C LEU A 252 -47.94 -19.25 -4.47
N ASP A 253 -47.85 -18.54 -5.62
CA ASP A 253 -49.00 -18.18 -6.42
C ASP A 253 -49.68 -19.40 -7.09
N GLU A 254 -48.91 -20.48 -7.37
CA GLU A 254 -49.44 -21.73 -7.85
C GLU A 254 -50.20 -22.50 -6.75
N ILE A 255 -49.69 -22.42 -5.51
CA ILE A 255 -50.31 -23.14 -4.37
C ILE A 255 -51.51 -22.37 -3.81
N HIS A 256 -51.51 -21.02 -3.83
CA HIS A 256 -52.53 -20.16 -3.24
C HIS A 256 -53.01 -19.06 -4.20
N PRO A 257 -53.77 -19.40 -5.24
CA PRO A 257 -54.16 -18.45 -6.30
C PRO A 257 -55.01 -17.29 -5.78
N GLU A 258 -55.72 -17.47 -4.65
CA GLU A 258 -56.58 -16.42 -4.02
C GLU A 258 -55.78 -15.22 -3.50
N ARG A 259 -54.50 -15.35 -3.26
CA ARG A 259 -53.62 -14.27 -2.75
C ARG A 259 -52.76 -13.63 -3.82
N LYS A 260 -52.84 -14.08 -5.07
CA LYS A 260 -52.01 -13.69 -6.20
C LYS A 260 -51.91 -12.17 -6.40
N GLY A 261 -53.02 -11.45 -6.33
CA GLY A 261 -53.04 -10.01 -6.57
C GLY A 261 -52.26 -9.17 -5.52
N LYS A 262 -52.32 -9.58 -4.24
CA LYS A 262 -51.59 -8.90 -3.17
C LYS A 262 -50.09 -9.16 -3.25
N ARG A 263 -49.69 -10.38 -3.64
CA ARG A 263 -48.29 -10.77 -3.79
C ARG A 263 -47.64 -10.10 -5.01
N GLN A 264 -48.35 -10.05 -6.14
CA GLN A 264 -47.86 -9.37 -7.34
C GLN A 264 -47.59 -7.88 -7.08
N GLU A 265 -48.39 -7.23 -6.28
CA GLU A 265 -48.15 -5.83 -5.90
C GLU A 265 -46.91 -5.71 -5.01
N ALA A 266 -46.68 -6.62 -4.05
CA ALA A 266 -45.48 -6.66 -3.21
C ALA A 266 -44.19 -6.92 -4.05
N VAL A 267 -44.25 -7.86 -4.99
CA VAL A 267 -43.13 -8.12 -5.94
C VAL A 267 -42.82 -6.88 -6.74
N ARG A 268 -43.82 -6.20 -7.29
CA ARG A 268 -43.65 -5.00 -8.08
C ARG A 268 -43.03 -3.86 -7.28
N GLN A 269 -43.44 -3.68 -6.02
CA GLN A 269 -42.86 -2.69 -5.11
C GLN A 269 -41.40 -3.02 -4.78
N THR A 270 -41.07 -4.29 -4.52
CA THR A 270 -39.71 -4.74 -4.26
C THR A 270 -38.80 -4.55 -5.49
N GLN A 271 -39.28 -4.86 -6.70
CA GLN A 271 -38.57 -4.65 -7.94
C GLN A 271 -38.34 -3.15 -8.24
N ALA A 272 -39.34 -2.30 -8.00
CA ALA A 272 -39.20 -0.85 -8.15
C ALA A 272 -38.15 -0.28 -7.17
N MET A 273 -38.18 -0.71 -5.92
CA MET A 273 -37.23 -0.29 -4.90
C MET A 273 -35.79 -0.76 -5.24
N LEU A 274 -35.64 -1.97 -5.79
CA LEU A 274 -34.36 -2.46 -6.27
C LEU A 274 -33.85 -1.66 -7.49
N ALA A 275 -34.74 -1.33 -8.43
CA ALA A 275 -34.40 -0.51 -9.59
C ALA A 275 -33.95 0.91 -9.16
N GLU A 276 -34.56 1.49 -8.17
CA GLU A 276 -34.23 2.79 -7.60
C GLU A 276 -32.85 2.75 -6.90
N LEU A 277 -32.54 1.70 -6.12
CA LEU A 277 -31.24 1.47 -5.50
C LEU A 277 -30.13 1.28 -6.56
N LEU A 278 -30.41 0.55 -7.65
CA LEU A 278 -29.46 0.33 -8.73
C LEU A 278 -29.24 1.58 -9.58
N ALA A 279 -30.28 2.39 -9.84
CA ALA A 279 -30.17 3.66 -10.54
C ALA A 279 -29.34 4.70 -9.75
N PHE A 280 -29.36 4.63 -8.42
CA PHE A 280 -28.50 5.47 -7.57
C PHE A 280 -27.03 5.09 -7.72
N ASP A 281 -26.72 3.80 -7.90
CA ASP A 281 -25.37 3.28 -8.11
C ASP A 281 -24.83 3.67 -9.52
N GLU A 282 -25.69 3.76 -10.54
CA GLU A 282 -25.33 4.19 -11.90
C GLU A 282 -25.18 5.71 -12.06
N GLY A 283 -25.79 6.51 -11.18
CA GLY A 283 -25.85 7.97 -11.28
C GLY A 283 -24.91 8.74 -10.35
N ALA A 284 -24.31 8.11 -9.38
CA ALA A 284 -23.44 8.73 -8.39
C ALA A 284 -21.95 8.70 -8.80
N GLY A 285 -21.65 8.96 -10.06
CA GLY A 285 -20.30 9.28 -10.50
C GLY A 285 -19.95 10.71 -10.04
N ILE A 286 -19.23 10.82 -8.90
CA ILE A 286 -18.46 12.00 -8.58
C ILE A 286 -17.07 11.84 -9.16
#